data_f9b074ad1ea889b54b07ff6de76a803a
#
_entry.id   f9b074ad1ea889b54b07ff6de76a803a
#
_cell.length_a   1.000
_cell.length_b   1.000
_cell.length_c   1.000
_cell.angle_alpha   90.00
_cell.angle_beta   90.00
_cell.angle_gamma   90.00
#
_symmetry.space_group_name_H-M   'P 1'
#
loop_
_entity.id
_entity.type
_entity.pdbx_description
1 polymer ?
#
loop_
_entity_poly.entity_id
_entity_poly.type
_entity_poly.pdbx_seq_one_letter_code
_entity_poly.pdbx_strand_id
1 'polypeptide(L)'
;MPYSYYRRLPASSKKIYRASDKIEDVDLKDSYELLPYVRNVQAALKSKEKANVMRASQALTNQITLQLNIPPIKVKVLTSRPHNNYGELHGLYEPVSKKTKVAEISVWMLTAKRKQVVAFKTYMRTLFHEVCHHLDYELYKLDDSFHTEGFFKRESSLYKQLVLNDLV
;
A
#
# COMPACT_ATOMS: atom_id res chain seq x y z
N MET A 1 -12.50 -8.99 16.12
CA MET A 1 -13.64 -9.77 15.58
C MET A 1 -13.58 -9.80 14.06
N PRO A 2 -13.79 -10.94 13.40
CA PRO A 2 -13.79 -10.99 11.94
C PRO A 2 -14.91 -10.15 11.33
N TYR A 3 -14.66 -9.59 10.17
CA TYR A 3 -15.69 -8.89 9.41
C TYR A 3 -16.77 -9.85 8.90
N SER A 4 -17.94 -9.32 8.59
CA SER A 4 -19.13 -10.12 8.25
C SER A 4 -18.90 -11.08 7.07
N TYR A 5 -18.09 -10.70 6.08
CA TYR A 5 -17.83 -11.56 4.91
C TYR A 5 -17.06 -12.84 5.27
N TYR A 6 -16.37 -12.88 6.42
CA TYR A 6 -15.65 -14.07 6.88
C TYR A 6 -16.53 -15.31 6.89
N ARG A 7 -17.79 -15.18 7.29
CA ARG A 7 -18.73 -16.31 7.39
C ARG A 7 -18.97 -17.01 6.07
N ARG A 8 -18.81 -16.28 4.94
CA ARG A 8 -19.04 -16.80 3.58
C ARG A 8 -17.82 -17.42 2.95
N LEU A 9 -16.66 -17.31 3.59
CA LEU A 9 -15.42 -17.85 3.04
C LEU A 9 -15.37 -19.37 3.16
N PRO A 10 -14.74 -20.07 2.17
CA PRO A 10 -14.42 -21.48 2.31
C PRO A 10 -13.48 -21.72 3.48
N ALA A 11 -13.39 -22.96 3.97
CA ALA A 11 -12.56 -23.31 5.11
C ALA A 11 -11.09 -22.95 4.92
N SER A 12 -10.53 -23.17 3.71
CA SER A 12 -9.15 -22.82 3.39
C SER A 12 -8.92 -21.31 3.47
N SER A 13 -9.84 -20.51 2.96
CA SER A 13 -9.77 -19.05 3.02
C SER A 13 -9.93 -18.52 4.46
N LYS A 14 -10.79 -19.15 5.26
CA LYS A 14 -10.93 -18.79 6.69
C LYS A 14 -9.64 -18.98 7.46
N LYS A 15 -8.88 -20.00 7.15
CA LYS A 15 -7.57 -20.23 7.76
C LYS A 15 -6.59 -19.12 7.44
N ILE A 16 -6.56 -18.68 6.17
CA ILE A 16 -5.72 -17.56 5.72
C ILE A 16 -6.16 -16.26 6.41
N TYR A 17 -7.47 -16.01 6.44
CA TYR A 17 -8.04 -14.84 7.10
C TYR A 17 -7.60 -14.75 8.56
N ARG A 18 -7.74 -15.86 9.32
CA ARG A 18 -7.36 -15.89 10.73
C ARG A 18 -5.86 -15.66 10.93
N ALA A 19 -5.04 -16.21 10.05
CA ALA A 19 -3.58 -15.99 10.10
C ALA A 19 -3.25 -14.51 9.86
N SER A 20 -3.87 -13.89 8.87
CA SER A 20 -3.72 -12.46 8.57
C SER A 20 -4.17 -11.58 9.73
N ASP A 21 -5.31 -11.92 10.33
CA ASP A 21 -5.93 -11.10 11.37
C ASP A 21 -5.09 -11.00 12.66
N LYS A 22 -4.23 -11.97 12.90
CA LYS A 22 -3.34 -11.99 14.08
C LYS A 22 -2.10 -11.11 13.93
N ILE A 23 -1.76 -10.69 12.71
CA ILE A 23 -0.59 -9.88 12.44
C ILE A 23 -1.00 -8.41 12.46
N GLU A 24 -0.59 -7.69 13.50
CA GLU A 24 -1.10 -6.34 13.76
C GLU A 24 -0.10 -5.23 13.40
N ASP A 25 1.19 -5.56 13.27
CA ASP A 25 2.24 -4.58 13.06
C ASP A 25 3.14 -4.94 11.89
N VAL A 26 3.80 -3.94 11.32
CA VAL A 26 4.91 -4.13 10.38
C VAL A 26 6.18 -3.65 11.08
N ASP A 27 7.15 -4.55 11.22
CA ASP A 27 8.41 -4.27 11.91
C ASP A 27 9.45 -3.76 10.91
N LEU A 28 9.52 -2.45 10.70
CA LEU A 28 10.58 -1.82 9.92
C LEU A 28 11.84 -1.76 10.78
N LYS A 29 12.99 -2.17 10.21
CA LYS A 29 14.27 -2.19 10.93
C LYS A 29 14.70 -0.80 11.36
N ASP A 30 14.55 0.18 10.47
CA ASP A 30 14.88 1.58 10.74
C ASP A 30 13.94 2.51 9.96
N SER A 31 12.85 2.88 10.60
CA SER A 31 11.86 3.78 9.99
C SER A 31 12.44 5.18 9.75
N TYR A 32 13.40 5.63 10.55
CA TYR A 32 13.99 6.96 10.38
C TYR A 32 14.76 7.10 9.06
N GLU A 33 15.41 6.03 8.60
CA GLU A 33 16.08 6.02 7.30
C GLU A 33 15.13 6.22 6.13
N LEU A 34 13.85 5.93 6.32
CA LEU A 34 12.83 6.06 5.28
C LEU A 34 12.20 7.45 5.23
N LEU A 35 12.33 8.27 6.27
CA LEU A 35 11.68 9.58 6.34
C LEU A 35 12.08 10.53 5.21
N PRO A 36 13.35 10.61 4.76
CA PRO A 36 13.70 11.43 3.59
C PRO A 36 12.93 11.04 2.34
N TYR A 37 12.71 9.74 2.14
CA TYR A 37 11.94 9.23 0.99
C TYR A 37 10.47 9.61 1.09
N VAL A 38 9.90 9.61 2.29
CA VAL A 38 8.53 10.07 2.54
C VAL A 38 8.40 11.56 2.24
N ARG A 39 9.35 12.38 2.68
CA ARG A 39 9.39 13.82 2.38
C ARG A 39 9.50 14.09 0.88
N ASN A 40 10.25 13.27 0.16
CA ASN A 40 10.36 13.38 -1.30
C ASN A 40 9.03 13.10 -1.99
N VAL A 41 8.23 12.16 -1.49
CA VAL A 41 6.87 11.94 -2.02
C VAL A 41 6.01 13.17 -1.78
N GLN A 42 6.07 13.77 -0.60
CA GLN A 42 5.32 14.98 -0.28
C GLN A 42 5.71 16.14 -1.21
N ALA A 43 7.00 16.36 -1.40
CA ALA A 43 7.50 17.40 -2.31
C ALA A 43 7.08 17.14 -3.77
N ALA A 44 7.13 15.87 -4.20
CA ALA A 44 6.72 15.48 -5.54
C ALA A 44 5.24 15.76 -5.78
N LEU A 45 4.37 15.49 -4.81
CA LEU A 45 2.93 15.82 -4.92
C LEU A 45 2.72 17.33 -5.04
N LYS A 46 3.48 18.13 -4.30
CA LYS A 46 3.43 19.59 -4.40
C LYS A 46 3.88 20.10 -5.78
N SER A 47 4.80 19.39 -6.43
CA SER A 47 5.27 19.75 -7.78
C SER A 47 4.19 19.53 -8.84
N LYS A 48 3.18 18.70 -8.55
CA LYS A 48 2.10 18.30 -9.47
C LYS A 48 2.58 17.58 -10.73
N GLU A 49 3.85 17.13 -10.74
CA GLU A 49 4.48 16.42 -11.86
C GLU A 49 4.38 14.90 -11.63
N LYS A 50 3.65 14.22 -12.47
CA LYS A 50 3.43 12.77 -12.37
C LYS A 50 4.75 11.99 -12.33
N ALA A 51 5.72 12.36 -13.16
CA ALA A 51 7.02 11.69 -13.19
C ALA A 51 7.76 11.80 -11.86
N ASN A 52 7.68 12.96 -11.19
CA ASN A 52 8.27 13.16 -9.87
C ASN A 52 7.60 12.30 -8.81
N VAL A 53 6.28 12.24 -8.82
CA VAL A 53 5.50 11.42 -7.88
C VAL A 53 5.83 9.95 -8.06
N MET A 54 5.94 9.49 -9.31
CA MET A 54 6.28 8.10 -9.61
C MET A 54 7.69 7.75 -9.13
N ARG A 55 8.68 8.58 -9.41
CA ARG A 55 10.06 8.34 -8.97
C ARG A 55 10.19 8.30 -7.44
N ALA A 56 9.56 9.27 -6.77
CA ALA A 56 9.60 9.35 -5.30
C ALA A 56 8.89 8.16 -4.65
N SER A 57 7.73 7.77 -5.17
CA SER A 57 6.98 6.62 -4.69
C SER A 57 7.73 5.31 -4.91
N GLN A 58 8.36 5.15 -6.09
CA GLN A 58 9.17 3.98 -6.40
C GLN A 58 10.37 3.89 -5.45
N ALA A 59 11.05 5.00 -5.19
CA ALA A 59 12.21 5.02 -4.29
C ALA A 59 11.81 4.64 -2.87
N LEU A 60 10.69 5.15 -2.37
CA LEU A 60 10.19 4.80 -1.04
C LEU A 60 9.84 3.31 -0.94
N THR A 61 9.11 2.78 -1.90
CA THR A 61 8.73 1.35 -1.87
C THR A 61 9.95 0.45 -2.00
N ASN A 62 10.95 0.84 -2.78
CA ASN A 62 12.21 0.10 -2.88
C ASN A 62 12.91 0.02 -1.52
N GLN A 63 12.92 1.10 -0.76
CA GLN A 63 13.54 1.11 0.58
C GLN A 63 12.75 0.27 1.58
N ILE A 64 11.43 0.30 1.50
CA ILE A 64 10.58 -0.56 2.36
C ILE A 64 10.86 -2.04 2.09
N THR A 65 10.83 -2.45 0.82
CA THR A 65 11.08 -3.85 0.46
C THR A 65 12.49 -4.28 0.78
N LEU A 66 13.47 -3.39 0.64
CA LEU A 66 14.86 -3.67 0.99
C LEU A 66 15.01 -3.92 2.50
N GLN A 67 14.43 -3.06 3.35
CA GLN A 67 14.48 -3.26 4.80
C GLN A 67 13.80 -4.55 5.25
N LEU A 68 12.73 -4.94 4.59
CA LEU A 68 11.98 -6.15 4.92
C LEU A 68 12.53 -7.40 4.22
N ASN A 69 13.55 -7.24 3.39
CA ASN A 69 14.20 -8.32 2.64
C ASN A 69 13.20 -9.16 1.83
N ILE A 70 12.36 -8.46 1.07
CA ILE A 70 11.35 -9.07 0.20
C ILE A 70 11.52 -8.56 -1.23
N PRO A 71 10.92 -9.25 -2.24
CA PRO A 71 11.02 -8.81 -3.63
C PRO A 71 10.48 -7.40 -3.84
N PRO A 72 11.06 -6.65 -4.81
CA PRO A 72 10.62 -5.28 -5.09
C PRO A 72 9.23 -5.23 -5.72
N ILE A 73 8.64 -4.04 -5.70
CA ILE A 73 7.35 -3.74 -6.32
C ILE A 73 7.57 -2.66 -7.36
N LYS A 74 6.98 -2.81 -8.53
CA LYS A 74 6.90 -1.73 -9.52
C LYS A 74 5.75 -0.81 -9.16
N VAL A 75 6.00 0.49 -9.08
CA VAL A 75 4.97 1.49 -8.80
C VAL A 75 4.62 2.24 -10.07
N LYS A 76 3.34 2.26 -10.42
CA LYS A 76 2.77 3.08 -11.48
C LYS A 76 1.95 4.20 -10.85
N VAL A 77 2.19 5.42 -11.28
CA VAL A 77 1.36 6.56 -10.91
C VAL A 77 0.57 6.99 -12.15
N LEU A 78 -0.73 6.93 -12.04
CA LEU A 78 -1.66 7.26 -13.11
C LEU A 78 -2.32 8.61 -12.82
N THR A 79 -3.00 9.19 -13.81
CA THR A 79 -3.56 10.54 -13.68
C THR A 79 -4.82 10.55 -12.82
N SER A 80 -5.97 10.28 -13.39
CA SER A 80 -7.26 10.39 -12.69
C SER A 80 -7.77 9.05 -12.20
N ARG A 81 -8.30 9.03 -10.99
CA ARG A 81 -8.94 7.83 -10.44
C ARG A 81 -10.12 7.40 -11.31
N PRO A 82 -10.25 6.10 -11.62
CA PRO A 82 -11.47 5.59 -12.19
C PRO A 82 -12.65 5.81 -11.25
N HIS A 83 -13.78 6.16 -11.82
CA HIS A 83 -15.04 6.29 -11.10
C HIS A 83 -16.12 5.51 -11.85
N ASN A 84 -16.82 4.64 -11.15
CA ASN A 84 -17.93 3.86 -11.72
C ASN A 84 -19.10 3.82 -10.73
N ASN A 85 -20.13 3.02 -11.03
CA ASN A 85 -21.32 2.88 -10.18
C ASN A 85 -21.02 2.29 -8.80
N TYR A 86 -19.84 1.73 -8.59
CA TYR A 86 -19.40 1.11 -7.34
C TYR A 86 -18.47 2.03 -6.53
N GLY A 87 -18.17 3.25 -7.03
CA GLY A 87 -17.33 4.23 -6.36
C GLY A 87 -15.97 4.42 -7.01
N GLU A 88 -15.05 5.10 -6.30
CA GLU A 88 -13.70 5.36 -6.76
C GLU A 88 -12.78 4.18 -6.44
N LEU A 89 -11.93 3.82 -7.41
CA LEU A 89 -10.81 2.94 -7.18
C LEU A 89 -9.61 3.78 -6.70
N HIS A 90 -9.17 3.56 -5.47
CA HIS A 90 -8.09 4.35 -4.85
C HIS A 90 -6.70 3.85 -5.21
N GLY A 91 -6.53 2.55 -5.32
CA GLY A 91 -5.29 1.90 -5.69
C GLY A 91 -5.54 0.49 -6.17
N LEU A 92 -4.51 -0.16 -6.68
CA LEU A 92 -4.57 -1.54 -7.16
C LEU A 92 -3.23 -2.23 -6.91
N TYR A 93 -3.28 -3.46 -6.41
CA TYR A 93 -2.12 -4.34 -6.29
C TYR A 93 -2.28 -5.56 -7.18
N GLU A 94 -1.25 -5.86 -7.95
CA GLU A 94 -1.19 -7.05 -8.79
C GLU A 94 -0.01 -7.91 -8.33
N PRO A 95 -0.27 -9.13 -7.80
CA PRO A 95 0.81 -10.00 -7.35
C PRO A 95 1.61 -10.57 -8.51
N VAL A 96 2.77 -11.14 -8.19
CA VAL A 96 3.56 -11.91 -9.15
C VAL A 96 2.71 -13.04 -9.71
N SER A 97 2.76 -13.23 -11.03
CA SER A 97 2.03 -14.28 -11.75
C SER A 97 2.91 -14.89 -12.83
N LYS A 98 2.39 -15.89 -13.55
CA LYS A 98 3.09 -16.45 -14.70
C LYS A 98 3.36 -15.43 -15.80
N LYS A 99 2.51 -14.39 -15.89
CA LYS A 99 2.64 -13.31 -16.89
C LYS A 99 3.47 -12.14 -16.38
N THR A 100 3.45 -11.87 -15.07
CA THR A 100 4.08 -10.71 -14.44
C THR A 100 5.12 -11.17 -13.45
N LYS A 101 6.40 -10.98 -13.78
CA LYS A 101 7.52 -11.45 -12.95
C LYS A 101 7.77 -10.57 -11.72
N VAL A 102 7.24 -9.34 -11.71
CA VAL A 102 7.38 -8.38 -10.62
C VAL A 102 6.00 -7.90 -10.23
N ALA A 103 5.71 -7.87 -8.93
CA ALA A 103 4.46 -7.32 -8.41
C ALA A 103 4.33 -5.84 -8.77
N GLU A 104 3.12 -5.36 -8.92
CA GLU A 104 2.87 -4.00 -9.37
C GLU A 104 1.80 -3.31 -8.52
N ILE A 105 2.06 -2.05 -8.18
CA ILE A 105 1.09 -1.16 -7.54
C ILE A 105 0.72 -0.07 -8.53
N SER A 106 -0.57 0.20 -8.66
CA SER A 106 -1.09 1.36 -9.38
C SER A 106 -1.75 2.31 -8.38
N VAL A 107 -1.38 3.58 -8.41
CA VAL A 107 -2.02 4.64 -7.62
C VAL A 107 -2.33 5.82 -8.51
N TRP A 108 -3.32 6.62 -8.13
CA TRP A 108 -3.76 7.75 -8.92
C TRP A 108 -3.43 9.07 -8.23
N MET A 109 -2.89 10.00 -9.02
CA MET A 109 -2.43 11.30 -8.52
C MET A 109 -3.57 12.31 -8.36
N LEU A 110 -4.61 12.21 -9.20
CA LEU A 110 -5.73 13.16 -9.22
C LEU A 110 -7.03 12.51 -8.73
N THR A 111 -7.87 13.32 -8.08
CA THR A 111 -9.20 12.88 -7.68
C THR A 111 -10.09 12.68 -8.90
N ALA A 112 -11.10 11.80 -8.79
CA ALA A 112 -11.97 11.44 -9.91
C ALA A 112 -12.84 12.63 -10.37
N LYS A 113 -13.44 13.35 -9.43
CA LYS A 113 -14.41 14.41 -9.75
C LYS A 113 -13.76 15.74 -10.09
N ARG A 114 -12.85 16.21 -9.24
CA ARG A 114 -12.27 17.57 -9.35
C ARG A 114 -10.94 17.61 -10.09
N LYS A 115 -10.35 16.45 -10.41
CA LYS A 115 -9.03 16.37 -11.06
C LYS A 115 -7.96 17.16 -10.31
N GLN A 116 -8.08 17.21 -8.99
CA GLN A 116 -7.10 17.85 -8.11
C GLN A 116 -6.09 16.82 -7.60
N VAL A 117 -4.86 17.27 -7.34
CA VAL A 117 -3.85 16.40 -6.74
C VAL A 117 -4.36 15.88 -5.40
N VAL A 118 -4.27 14.57 -5.21
CA VAL A 118 -4.69 13.89 -3.98
C VAL A 118 -3.87 14.43 -2.81
N ALA A 119 -4.51 14.66 -1.66
CA ALA A 119 -3.83 15.11 -0.46
C ALA A 119 -2.75 14.09 -0.04
N PHE A 120 -1.62 14.59 0.45
CA PHE A 120 -0.47 13.77 0.83
C PHE A 120 -0.86 12.59 1.75
N LYS A 121 -1.58 12.87 2.82
CA LYS A 121 -1.98 11.82 3.78
C LYS A 121 -2.84 10.73 3.12
N THR A 122 -3.76 11.12 2.26
CA THR A 122 -4.61 10.19 1.51
C THR A 122 -3.77 9.36 0.53
N TYR A 123 -2.84 10.00 -0.18
CA TYR A 123 -1.93 9.31 -1.10
C TYR A 123 -1.11 8.25 -0.37
N MET A 124 -0.53 8.62 0.78
CA MET A 124 0.30 7.70 1.56
C MET A 124 -0.49 6.52 2.11
N ARG A 125 -1.72 6.74 2.58
CA ARG A 125 -2.58 5.65 3.02
C ARG A 125 -2.89 4.67 1.89
N THR A 126 -3.19 5.19 0.70
CA THR A 126 -3.43 4.35 -0.48
C THR A 126 -2.19 3.55 -0.84
N LEU A 127 -1.03 4.20 -0.90
CA LEU A 127 0.23 3.52 -1.22
C LEU A 127 0.53 2.41 -0.20
N PHE A 128 0.43 2.70 1.09
CA PHE A 128 0.69 1.71 2.14
C PHE A 128 -0.34 0.59 2.16
N HIS A 129 -1.59 0.87 1.83
CA HIS A 129 -2.62 -0.16 1.66
C HIS A 129 -2.19 -1.20 0.61
N GLU A 130 -1.75 -0.72 -0.55
CA GLU A 130 -1.31 -1.62 -1.62
C GLU A 130 0.01 -2.33 -1.26
N VAL A 131 0.92 -1.65 -0.56
CA VAL A 131 2.12 -2.29 -0.01
C VAL A 131 1.76 -3.43 0.94
N CYS A 132 0.74 -3.25 1.79
CA CYS A 132 0.30 -4.30 2.71
C CYS A 132 -0.17 -5.56 2.00
N HIS A 133 -0.80 -5.45 0.82
CA HIS A 133 -1.11 -6.62 -0.01
C HIS A 133 0.16 -7.36 -0.42
N HIS A 134 1.21 -6.64 -0.79
CA HIS A 134 2.50 -7.25 -1.13
C HIS A 134 3.13 -7.95 0.07
N LEU A 135 3.05 -7.35 1.25
CA LEU A 135 3.56 -7.95 2.49
C LEU A 135 2.83 -9.26 2.82
N ASP A 136 1.52 -9.31 2.58
CA ASP A 136 0.75 -10.54 2.83
C ASP A 136 1.31 -11.72 2.04
N TYR A 137 1.62 -11.52 0.76
CA TYR A 137 2.17 -12.57 -0.09
C TYR A 137 3.66 -12.83 0.18
N GLU A 138 4.48 -11.78 0.25
CA GLU A 138 5.93 -11.93 0.19
C GLU A 138 6.62 -11.95 1.56
N LEU A 139 6.06 -11.28 2.56
CA LEU A 139 6.62 -11.28 3.93
C LEU A 139 5.96 -12.33 4.81
N TYR A 140 4.65 -12.37 4.83
CA TYR A 140 3.88 -13.27 5.70
C TYR A 140 3.54 -14.60 5.04
N LYS A 141 3.84 -14.75 3.74
CA LYS A 141 3.65 -15.97 2.96
C LYS A 141 2.22 -16.51 3.02
N LEU A 142 1.26 -15.60 2.97
CA LEU A 142 -0.15 -15.96 2.89
C LEU A 142 -0.51 -16.27 1.43
N ASP A 143 -1.42 -17.25 1.23
CA ASP A 143 -1.84 -17.64 -0.11
C ASP A 143 -2.86 -16.68 -0.72
N ASP A 144 -3.42 -15.79 0.11
CA ASP A 144 -4.35 -14.75 -0.33
C ASP A 144 -4.23 -13.53 0.60
N SER A 145 -4.77 -12.38 0.16
CA SER A 145 -4.67 -11.14 0.91
C SER A 145 -6.06 -10.56 1.16
N PHE A 146 -6.57 -10.76 2.37
CA PHE A 146 -7.88 -10.28 2.79
C PHE A 146 -7.78 -8.98 3.59
N HIS A 147 -8.77 -8.12 3.43
CA HIS A 147 -8.92 -6.92 4.27
C HIS A 147 -9.43 -7.33 5.66
N THR A 148 -8.53 -7.82 6.50
CA THR A 148 -8.84 -8.18 7.88
C THR A 148 -8.65 -6.97 8.80
N GLU A 149 -9.08 -7.06 10.05
CA GLU A 149 -8.76 -6.04 11.05
C GLU A 149 -7.24 -5.93 11.22
N GLY A 150 -6.52 -7.07 11.24
CA GLY A 150 -5.07 -7.10 11.29
C GLY A 150 -4.42 -6.41 10.08
N PHE A 151 -4.96 -6.60 8.88
CA PHE A 151 -4.51 -5.91 7.67
C PHE A 151 -4.55 -4.39 7.86
N PHE A 152 -5.68 -3.85 8.32
CA PHE A 152 -5.80 -2.40 8.53
C PHE A 152 -4.92 -1.90 9.69
N LYS A 153 -4.66 -2.73 10.68
CA LYS A 153 -3.69 -2.39 11.73
C LYS A 153 -2.27 -2.32 11.18
N ARG A 154 -1.90 -3.20 10.25
CA ARG A 154 -0.59 -3.15 9.56
C ARG A 154 -0.46 -1.88 8.71
N GLU A 155 -1.51 -1.53 7.96
CA GLU A 155 -1.55 -0.28 7.20
C GLU A 155 -1.34 0.92 8.14
N SER A 156 -2.04 0.96 9.27
CA SER A 156 -1.90 2.01 10.27
C SER A 156 -0.52 2.02 10.92
N SER A 157 0.10 0.86 11.10
CA SER A 157 1.46 0.74 11.62
C SER A 157 2.48 1.43 10.70
N LEU A 158 2.42 1.15 9.39
CA LEU A 158 3.27 1.83 8.40
C LEU A 158 3.03 3.34 8.41
N TYR A 159 1.78 3.74 8.38
CA TYR A 159 1.41 5.15 8.38
C TYR A 159 1.93 5.87 9.63
N LYS A 160 1.76 5.27 10.80
CA LYS A 160 2.24 5.83 12.07
C LYS A 160 3.75 5.99 12.07
N GLN A 161 4.49 4.97 11.64
CA GLN A 161 5.95 5.00 11.62
C GLN A 161 6.51 6.02 10.63
N LEU A 162 5.89 6.16 9.45
CA LEU A 162 6.47 6.89 8.33
C LEU A 162 5.85 8.27 8.10
N VAL A 163 4.61 8.49 8.50
CA VAL A 163 3.93 9.76 8.29
C VAL A 163 3.73 10.52 9.59
N LEU A 164 3.13 9.89 10.61
CA LEU A 164 2.83 10.59 11.86
C LEU A 164 4.09 10.92 12.66
N ASN A 165 5.09 10.05 12.67
CA ASN A 165 6.33 10.31 13.41
C ASN A 165 7.17 11.44 12.81
N ASP A 166 7.01 11.73 11.52
CA ASP A 166 7.71 12.84 10.85
C ASP A 166 7.05 14.21 11.12
N LEU A 167 5.82 14.22 11.62
CA LEU A 167 5.08 15.45 11.92
C LEU A 167 5.30 15.96 13.35
N VAL A 168 6.11 15.26 14.13
CA VAL A 168 6.40 15.62 15.52
C VAL A 168 7.66 16.46 15.63
#